data_1bf4d7e76e716492d0eb8603f9f229a8
#
_entry.id   1bf4d7e76e716492d0eb8603f9f229a8
#
_cell.length_a   1.000
_cell.length_b   1.000
_cell.length_c   1.000
_cell.angle_alpha   90.00
_cell.angle_beta   90.00
_cell.angle_gamma   90.00
#
_symmetry.space_group_name_H-M   'P 1'
#
loop_
_entity.id
_entity.type
_entity.pdbx_description
1 polymer ?
#
loop_
_entity_poly.entity_id
_entity_poly.type
_entity_poly.pdbx_seq_one_letter_code
_entity_poly.pdbx_strand_id
1 'polypeptide(L)'
;KRLIDLEQANPNLVSADSPTRRVGETPLDSLGEVRHGVPMLSLNNGFDDNQVTEFDRRCREVLEAESVDYVAEPKLDGLAISLIYENGRMVRAATRGDGTRGEDVTHNARTIRSIPLGLSGDRFPELLEVRGEVYMPRAGFTRLNEQQRRVQANPYVNPRNAAAGTIRQLDPTAASERGLLFIAHSAGEGLDLPEVAGHLT
;
A
#
# COMPACT_ATOMS: atom_id res chain seq x y z
N LYS A 1 22.93 -6.95 10.95
CA LYS A 1 23.73 -8.14 11.34
C LYS A 1 23.64 -8.39 12.83
N ARG A 2 24.02 -7.43 13.71
CA ARG A 2 24.01 -7.60 15.19
C ARG A 2 22.61 -7.97 15.74
N LEU A 3 21.51 -7.42 15.20
CA LEU A 3 20.17 -7.77 15.64
C LEU A 3 19.80 -9.21 15.25
N ILE A 4 20.15 -9.66 14.05
CA ILE A 4 19.96 -11.04 13.60
C ILE A 4 20.68 -12.01 14.53
N ASP A 5 21.96 -11.71 14.87
CA ASP A 5 22.74 -12.55 15.76
C ASP A 5 22.14 -12.64 17.17
N LEU A 6 21.56 -11.53 17.68
CA LEU A 6 20.87 -11.49 18.97
C LEU A 6 19.55 -12.28 18.94
N GLU A 7 18.78 -12.17 17.88
CA GLU A 7 17.52 -12.91 17.70
C GLU A 7 17.74 -14.41 17.54
N GLN A 8 18.81 -14.81 16.84
CA GLN A 8 19.22 -16.22 16.77
C GLN A 8 19.62 -16.77 18.13
N ALA A 9 20.30 -15.96 18.96
CA ALA A 9 20.68 -16.35 20.30
C ALA A 9 19.50 -16.37 21.30
N ASN A 10 18.42 -15.63 21.01
CA ASN A 10 17.25 -15.47 21.88
C ASN A 10 15.95 -15.59 21.09
N PRO A 11 15.59 -16.77 20.58
CA PRO A 11 14.40 -16.95 19.72
C PRO A 11 13.08 -16.51 20.37
N ASN A 12 13.00 -16.60 21.69
CA ASN A 12 11.80 -16.22 22.46
C ASN A 12 11.57 -14.70 22.54
N LEU A 13 12.56 -13.89 22.17
CA LEU A 13 12.47 -12.42 22.16
C LEU A 13 12.20 -11.86 20.75
N VAL A 14 12.10 -12.71 19.74
CA VAL A 14 11.82 -12.29 18.37
C VAL A 14 10.39 -11.83 18.24
N SER A 15 10.19 -10.53 17.99
CA SER A 15 8.85 -9.99 17.73
C SER A 15 8.45 -10.14 16.26
N ALA A 16 7.14 -10.24 16.00
CA ALA A 16 6.61 -10.38 14.63
C ALA A 16 6.87 -9.13 13.76
N ASP A 17 7.09 -7.97 14.39
CA ASP A 17 7.39 -6.68 13.78
C ASP A 17 8.89 -6.34 13.75
N SER A 18 9.76 -7.31 14.06
CA SER A 18 11.21 -7.11 13.98
C SER A 18 11.64 -6.63 12.61
N PRO A 19 12.55 -5.61 12.53
CA PRO A 19 13.14 -5.18 11.26
C PRO A 19 13.86 -6.28 10.49
N THR A 20 14.29 -7.37 11.17
CA THR A 20 14.95 -8.52 10.56
C THR A 20 13.99 -9.35 9.70
N ARG A 21 12.69 -9.26 9.98
CA ARG A 21 11.61 -9.90 9.20
C ARG A 21 11.20 -9.13 7.96
N ARG A 22 11.76 -7.94 7.71
CA ARG A 22 11.50 -7.18 6.48
C ARG A 22 12.16 -7.77 5.25
N VAL A 23 13.32 -8.40 5.44
CA VAL A 23 14.13 -9.00 4.36
C VAL A 23 14.72 -10.29 4.90
N GLY A 24 14.64 -11.37 4.14
CA GLY A 24 15.25 -12.66 4.51
C GLY A 24 14.29 -13.84 4.49
N GLU A 25 13.06 -13.63 4.03
CA GLU A 25 12.14 -14.73 3.75
C GLU A 25 12.52 -15.44 2.45
N THR A 26 12.23 -16.73 2.35
CA THR A 26 12.46 -17.52 1.14
C THR A 26 11.57 -17.02 0.00
N PRO A 27 12.07 -16.96 -1.25
CA PRO A 27 11.23 -16.65 -2.41
C PRO A 27 10.00 -17.54 -2.47
N LEU A 28 8.87 -16.95 -2.88
CA LEU A 28 7.60 -17.64 -3.04
C LEU A 28 7.55 -18.36 -4.41
N ASP A 29 6.82 -19.48 -4.48
CA ASP A 29 6.54 -20.13 -5.77
C ASP A 29 5.48 -19.39 -6.58
N SER A 30 4.52 -18.73 -5.90
CA SER A 30 3.45 -17.91 -6.49
C SER A 30 2.87 -16.96 -5.45
N LEU A 31 2.22 -15.89 -5.93
CA LEU A 31 1.42 -15.01 -5.07
C LEU A 31 0.06 -15.65 -4.81
N GLY A 32 -0.36 -15.67 -3.56
CA GLY A 32 -1.69 -16.09 -3.16
C GLY A 32 -2.78 -15.10 -3.59
N GLU A 33 -4.03 -15.53 -3.56
CA GLU A 33 -5.20 -14.68 -3.76
C GLU A 33 -5.78 -14.25 -2.41
N VAL A 34 -6.17 -12.98 -2.29
CA VAL A 34 -6.82 -12.40 -1.12
C VAL A 34 -8.15 -11.78 -1.54
N ARG A 35 -9.23 -12.10 -0.82
CA ARG A 35 -10.52 -11.45 -0.97
C ARG A 35 -10.58 -10.25 -0.04
N HIS A 36 -11.00 -9.09 -0.57
CA HIS A 36 -11.22 -7.87 0.22
C HIS A 36 -12.51 -7.98 1.04
N GLY A 37 -12.47 -7.58 2.32
CA GLY A 37 -13.66 -7.50 3.17
C GLY A 37 -14.63 -6.42 2.67
N VAL A 38 -14.08 -5.26 2.31
CA VAL A 38 -14.79 -4.16 1.65
C VAL A 38 -14.21 -3.98 0.25
N PRO A 39 -15.01 -3.90 -0.83
CA PRO A 39 -14.50 -3.73 -2.19
C PRO A 39 -13.61 -2.49 -2.34
N MET A 40 -12.53 -2.61 -3.09
CA MET A 40 -11.64 -1.51 -3.46
C MET A 40 -12.12 -0.87 -4.77
N LEU A 41 -12.92 0.18 -4.67
CA LEU A 41 -13.52 0.85 -5.81
C LEU A 41 -12.48 1.62 -6.63
N SER A 42 -12.78 1.81 -7.91
CA SER A 42 -12.02 2.70 -8.80
C SER A 42 -12.63 4.10 -8.77
N LEU A 43 -11.78 5.12 -8.87
CA LEU A 43 -12.21 6.50 -9.05
C LEU A 43 -12.56 6.76 -10.53
N ASN A 44 -13.61 7.51 -10.77
CA ASN A 44 -13.91 8.08 -12.09
C ASN A 44 -12.93 9.23 -12.39
N ASN A 45 -12.71 9.49 -13.67
CA ASN A 45 -11.88 10.60 -14.12
C ASN A 45 -12.76 11.75 -14.62
N GLY A 46 -12.34 12.98 -14.35
CA GLY A 46 -12.85 14.19 -14.98
C GLY A 46 -11.69 14.88 -15.72
N PHE A 47 -11.93 15.29 -16.98
CA PHE A 47 -10.90 15.88 -17.84
C PHE A 47 -11.22 17.33 -18.24
N ASP A 48 -12.40 17.82 -17.90
CA ASP A 48 -12.87 19.16 -18.21
C ASP A 48 -13.81 19.72 -17.12
N ASP A 49 -14.07 21.03 -17.18
CA ASP A 49 -14.87 21.73 -16.21
C ASP A 49 -16.33 21.25 -16.17
N ASN A 50 -16.87 20.78 -17.30
CA ASN A 50 -18.24 20.26 -17.36
C ASN A 50 -18.36 18.97 -16.54
N GLN A 51 -17.37 18.09 -16.62
CA GLN A 51 -17.35 16.85 -15.86
C GLN A 51 -17.21 17.09 -14.36
N VAL A 52 -16.44 18.12 -13.96
CA VAL A 52 -16.34 18.54 -12.55
C VAL A 52 -17.67 19.14 -12.08
N THR A 53 -18.32 20.00 -12.87
CA THR A 53 -19.63 20.57 -12.55
C THR A 53 -20.70 19.48 -12.42
N GLU A 54 -20.69 18.50 -13.32
CA GLU A 54 -21.63 17.38 -13.27
C GLU A 54 -21.36 16.47 -12.06
N PHE A 55 -20.10 16.30 -11.65
CA PHE A 55 -19.76 15.60 -10.42
C PHE A 55 -20.33 16.32 -9.19
N ASP A 56 -20.12 17.64 -9.08
CA ASP A 56 -20.67 18.45 -8.00
C ASP A 56 -22.22 18.38 -7.96
N ARG A 57 -22.88 18.49 -9.12
CA ARG A 57 -24.33 18.35 -9.21
C ARG A 57 -24.82 17.02 -8.62
N ARG A 58 -24.19 15.90 -9.00
CA ARG A 58 -24.53 14.56 -8.48
C ARG A 58 -24.27 14.43 -6.99
N CYS A 59 -23.18 14.99 -6.49
CA CYS A 59 -22.87 14.98 -5.06
C CYS A 59 -23.97 15.72 -4.28
N ARG A 60 -24.38 16.91 -4.74
CA ARG A 60 -25.45 17.70 -4.10
C ARG A 60 -26.80 16.97 -4.13
N GLU A 61 -27.13 16.32 -5.24
CA GLU A 61 -28.35 15.52 -5.36
C GLU A 61 -28.38 14.34 -4.38
N VAL A 62 -27.28 13.59 -4.29
CA VAL A 62 -27.17 12.43 -3.39
C VAL A 62 -27.20 12.83 -1.91
N LEU A 63 -26.59 13.98 -1.58
CA LEU A 63 -26.51 14.50 -0.21
C LEU A 63 -27.73 15.37 0.17
N GLU A 64 -28.63 15.65 -0.78
CA GLU A 64 -29.75 16.57 -0.63
C GLU A 64 -29.30 17.96 -0.09
N ALA A 65 -28.12 18.44 -0.54
CA ALA A 65 -27.49 19.65 -0.07
C ALA A 65 -27.39 20.73 -1.16
N GLU A 66 -27.49 22.00 -0.78
CA GLU A 66 -27.33 23.14 -1.71
C GLU A 66 -25.87 23.34 -2.11
N SER A 67 -24.93 23.02 -1.22
CA SER A 67 -23.49 23.11 -1.45
C SER A 67 -22.76 21.94 -0.79
N VAL A 68 -21.60 21.56 -1.34
CA VAL A 68 -20.72 20.50 -0.82
C VAL A 68 -19.31 21.07 -0.70
N ASP A 69 -18.68 20.83 0.44
CA ASP A 69 -17.28 21.14 0.62
C ASP A 69 -16.41 20.00 0.11
N TYR A 70 -15.30 20.32 -0.55
CA TYR A 70 -14.39 19.35 -1.15
C TYR A 70 -12.99 19.48 -0.58
N VAL A 71 -12.35 18.34 -0.37
CA VAL A 71 -10.91 18.26 -0.11
C VAL A 71 -10.22 17.83 -1.41
N ALA A 72 -9.24 18.61 -1.86
CA ALA A 72 -8.45 18.29 -3.04
C ALA A 72 -7.13 17.62 -2.64
N GLU A 73 -6.89 16.43 -3.14
CA GLU A 73 -5.68 15.65 -2.86
C GLU A 73 -4.97 15.25 -4.15
N PRO A 74 -3.62 15.13 -4.12
CA PRO A 74 -2.88 14.58 -5.25
C PRO A 74 -3.28 13.13 -5.52
N LYS A 75 -3.67 12.82 -6.77
CA LYS A 75 -3.83 11.43 -7.19
C LYS A 75 -2.47 10.85 -7.55
N LEU A 76 -1.93 10.05 -6.64
CA LEU A 76 -0.66 9.36 -6.87
C LEU A 76 -0.79 8.30 -7.96
N ASP A 77 0.27 8.14 -8.74
CA ASP A 77 0.35 7.16 -9.83
C ASP A 77 1.26 5.99 -9.44
N GLY A 78 0.68 4.94 -8.94
CA GLY A 78 1.35 3.74 -8.47
C GLY A 78 0.46 2.51 -8.58
N LEU A 79 0.50 1.65 -7.57
CA LEU A 79 -0.37 0.49 -7.41
C LEU A 79 -1.13 0.58 -6.10
N ALA A 80 -2.45 0.55 -6.17
CA ALA A 80 -3.30 0.54 -4.99
C ALA A 80 -3.16 -0.79 -4.23
N ILE A 81 -2.93 -0.69 -2.92
CA ILE A 81 -2.90 -1.84 -2.01
C ILE A 81 -3.76 -1.57 -0.77
N SER A 82 -4.23 -2.66 -0.18
CA SER A 82 -4.86 -2.73 1.13
C SER A 82 -3.88 -3.35 2.11
N LEU A 83 -3.70 -2.74 3.28
CA LEU A 83 -2.92 -3.24 4.41
C LEU A 83 -3.87 -3.58 5.54
N ILE A 84 -3.79 -4.79 6.06
CA ILE A 84 -4.57 -5.24 7.21
C ILE A 84 -3.67 -5.27 8.44
N TYR A 85 -4.12 -4.60 9.48
CA TYR A 85 -3.52 -4.62 10.81
C TYR A 85 -4.48 -5.30 11.79
N GLU A 86 -3.98 -6.25 12.54
CA GLU A 86 -4.67 -6.88 13.66
C GLU A 86 -3.97 -6.49 14.96
N ASN A 87 -4.72 -5.90 15.89
CA ASN A 87 -4.19 -5.41 17.17
C ASN A 87 -2.91 -4.56 16.99
N GLY A 88 -2.94 -3.65 15.98
CA GLY A 88 -1.85 -2.76 15.65
C GLY A 88 -0.68 -3.38 14.88
N ARG A 89 -0.72 -4.66 14.49
CA ARG A 89 0.35 -5.35 13.74
C ARG A 89 -0.07 -5.66 12.31
N MET A 90 0.76 -5.34 11.33
CA MET A 90 0.50 -5.64 9.93
C MET A 90 0.56 -7.16 9.69
N VAL A 91 -0.59 -7.74 9.39
CA VAL A 91 -0.73 -9.18 9.12
C VAL A 91 -0.81 -9.49 7.64
N ARG A 92 -1.36 -8.56 6.82
CA ARG A 92 -1.58 -8.81 5.39
C ARG A 92 -1.46 -7.54 4.56
N ALA A 93 -1.01 -7.70 3.31
CA ALA A 93 -1.09 -6.70 2.27
C ALA A 93 -1.58 -7.34 0.96
N ALA A 94 -2.53 -6.72 0.28
CA ALA A 94 -3.07 -7.22 -0.98
C ALA A 94 -3.16 -6.12 -2.02
N THR A 95 -2.93 -6.45 -3.30
CA THR A 95 -3.22 -5.52 -4.40
C THR A 95 -4.72 -5.34 -4.55
N ARG A 96 -5.14 -4.24 -5.18
CA ARG A 96 -6.57 -4.02 -5.47
C ARG A 96 -7.17 -5.15 -6.33
N GLY A 97 -6.40 -5.67 -7.30
CA GLY A 97 -6.88 -6.63 -8.26
C GLY A 97 -8.08 -6.11 -9.06
N ASP A 98 -9.15 -6.89 -9.11
CA ASP A 98 -10.42 -6.53 -9.74
C ASP A 98 -11.33 -5.67 -8.82
N GLY A 99 -10.86 -5.36 -7.61
CA GLY A 99 -11.61 -4.64 -6.58
C GLY A 99 -12.28 -5.54 -5.54
N THR A 100 -12.53 -6.81 -5.87
CA THR A 100 -13.08 -7.81 -4.95
C THR A 100 -12.00 -8.77 -4.47
N ARG A 101 -11.05 -9.07 -5.33
CA ARG A 101 -9.92 -9.97 -5.06
C ARG A 101 -8.64 -9.36 -5.59
N GLY A 102 -7.55 -9.54 -4.83
CA GLY A 102 -6.22 -9.09 -5.17
C GLY A 102 -5.17 -10.16 -4.92
N GLU A 103 -3.93 -9.89 -5.31
CA GLU A 103 -2.79 -10.75 -5.04
C GLU A 103 -2.23 -10.46 -3.65
N ASP A 104 -1.87 -11.50 -2.90
CA ASP A 104 -1.15 -11.36 -1.63
C ASP A 104 0.28 -10.87 -1.90
N VAL A 105 0.54 -9.65 -1.46
CA VAL A 105 1.86 -9.00 -1.59
C VAL A 105 2.48 -8.68 -0.22
N THR A 106 1.99 -9.34 0.84
CA THR A 106 2.42 -9.11 2.23
C THR A 106 3.93 -9.17 2.37
N HIS A 107 4.53 -10.14 1.75
CA HIS A 107 5.95 -10.42 1.74
C HIS A 107 6.77 -9.22 1.23
N ASN A 108 6.39 -8.67 0.08
CA ASN A 108 7.06 -7.52 -0.50
C ASN A 108 6.66 -6.21 0.21
N ALA A 109 5.42 -6.06 0.66
CA ALA A 109 4.97 -4.89 1.40
C ALA A 109 5.78 -4.68 2.69
N ARG A 110 6.18 -5.75 3.37
CA ARG A 110 7.06 -5.69 4.54
C ARG A 110 8.42 -5.06 4.25
N THR A 111 8.92 -5.13 3.02
CA THR A 111 10.19 -4.53 2.62
C THR A 111 10.11 -3.01 2.45
N ILE A 112 8.92 -2.45 2.27
CA ILE A 112 8.69 -1.02 2.08
C ILE A 112 8.84 -0.31 3.42
N ARG A 113 9.87 0.53 3.55
CA ARG A 113 10.21 1.18 4.83
C ARG A 113 9.15 2.16 5.34
N SER A 114 8.37 2.77 4.44
CA SER A 114 7.29 3.68 4.79
C SER A 114 6.02 2.96 5.27
N ILE A 115 5.96 1.63 5.21
CA ILE A 115 4.89 0.83 5.80
C ILE A 115 5.32 0.43 7.21
N PRO A 116 4.63 0.89 8.28
CA PRO A 116 4.90 0.43 9.62
C PRO A 116 4.46 -1.03 9.78
N LEU A 117 5.32 -1.89 10.35
CA LEU A 117 4.95 -3.27 10.68
C LEU A 117 4.13 -3.34 11.97
N GLY A 118 4.26 -2.32 12.81
CA GLY A 118 3.46 -2.09 14.00
C GLY A 118 3.05 -0.64 14.07
N LEU A 119 1.80 -0.37 14.41
CA LEU A 119 1.28 0.98 14.65
C LEU A 119 1.80 1.51 15.98
N SER A 120 1.93 2.82 16.08
CA SER A 120 2.34 3.50 17.33
C SER A 120 1.11 3.92 18.12
N GLY A 121 1.15 3.79 19.44
CA GLY A 121 0.06 4.16 20.34
C GLY A 121 -0.26 3.05 21.36
N ASP A 122 -1.17 3.34 22.27
CA ASP A 122 -1.54 2.43 23.36
C ASP A 122 -2.87 1.69 23.12
N ARG A 123 -3.65 2.13 22.14
CA ARG A 123 -4.94 1.56 21.76
C ARG A 123 -5.03 1.37 20.26
N PHE A 124 -5.43 0.19 19.84
CA PHE A 124 -5.63 -0.18 18.43
C PHE A 124 -7.00 -0.85 18.28
N PRO A 125 -7.67 -0.67 17.14
CA PRO A 125 -8.80 -1.53 16.78
C PRO A 125 -8.32 -2.98 16.66
N GLU A 126 -9.19 -3.92 16.92
CA GLU A 126 -8.91 -5.35 16.71
C GLU A 126 -8.51 -5.60 15.25
N LEU A 127 -9.21 -4.95 14.32
CA LEU A 127 -8.95 -4.97 12.90
C LEU A 127 -8.93 -3.54 12.34
N LEU A 128 -7.92 -3.20 11.54
CA LEU A 128 -7.83 -1.96 10.79
C LEU A 128 -7.37 -2.24 9.36
N GLU A 129 -8.17 -1.82 8.39
CA GLU A 129 -7.75 -1.78 6.99
C GLU A 129 -7.28 -0.38 6.61
N VAL A 130 -6.03 -0.27 6.15
CA VAL A 130 -5.46 0.97 5.60
C VAL A 130 -5.26 0.79 4.10
N ARG A 131 -5.80 1.70 3.29
CA ARG A 131 -5.65 1.71 1.84
C ARG A 131 -4.72 2.83 1.40
N GLY A 132 -3.93 2.54 0.39
CA GLY A 132 -2.97 3.51 -0.10
C GLY A 132 -2.36 3.10 -1.43
N GLU A 133 -1.42 3.90 -1.87
CA GLU A 133 -0.72 3.73 -3.13
C GLU A 133 0.76 3.40 -2.89
N VAL A 134 1.22 2.26 -3.42
CA VAL A 134 2.64 1.95 -3.54
C VAL A 134 3.15 2.58 -4.83
N TYR A 135 4.20 3.38 -4.73
CA TYR A 135 4.76 4.08 -5.87
C TYR A 135 6.29 4.02 -5.89
N MET A 136 6.85 4.25 -7.05
CA MET A 136 8.30 4.35 -7.22
C MET A 136 8.69 5.82 -7.45
N PRO A 137 9.57 6.41 -6.60
CA PRO A 137 10.10 7.73 -6.83
C PRO A 137 10.86 7.82 -8.18
N ARG A 138 10.83 8.99 -8.85
CA ARG A 138 11.48 9.19 -10.14
C ARG A 138 12.96 8.79 -10.15
N ALA A 139 13.69 9.14 -9.09
CA ALA A 139 15.11 8.76 -8.95
C ALA A 139 15.31 7.23 -8.86
N GLY A 140 14.40 6.52 -8.18
CA GLY A 140 14.38 5.04 -8.12
C GLY A 140 14.11 4.43 -9.49
N PHE A 141 13.12 4.96 -10.20
CA PHE A 141 12.77 4.54 -11.55
C PHE A 141 13.93 4.72 -12.55
N THR A 142 14.62 5.86 -12.50
CA THR A 142 15.79 6.12 -13.37
C THR A 142 16.89 5.09 -13.09
N ARG A 143 17.25 4.87 -11.82
CA ARG A 143 18.27 3.87 -11.43
C ARG A 143 17.88 2.46 -11.86
N LEU A 144 16.62 2.06 -11.65
CA LEU A 144 16.12 0.75 -12.05
C LEU A 144 16.25 0.55 -13.57
N ASN A 145 15.85 1.53 -14.36
CA ASN A 145 15.94 1.43 -15.81
C ASN A 145 17.38 1.45 -16.33
N GLU A 146 18.29 2.13 -15.67
CA GLU A 146 19.72 2.02 -15.96
C GLU A 146 20.27 0.63 -15.69
N GLN A 147 19.87 0.01 -14.57
CA GLN A 147 20.22 -1.38 -14.27
C GLN A 147 19.66 -2.35 -15.31
N GLN A 148 18.38 -2.21 -15.70
CA GLN A 148 17.76 -3.04 -16.75
C GLN A 148 18.56 -2.96 -18.06
N ARG A 149 18.95 -1.77 -18.50
CA ARG A 149 19.77 -1.60 -19.72
C ARG A 149 21.13 -2.27 -19.62
N ARG A 150 21.79 -2.19 -18.43
CA ARG A 150 23.11 -2.82 -18.22
C ARG A 150 23.08 -4.34 -18.36
N VAL A 151 21.96 -4.96 -17.95
CA VAL A 151 21.75 -6.42 -18.07
C VAL A 151 20.98 -6.81 -19.33
N GLN A 152 20.84 -5.88 -20.28
CA GLN A 152 20.13 -6.06 -21.56
C GLN A 152 18.67 -6.50 -21.41
N ALA A 153 18.04 -6.18 -20.27
CA ALA A 153 16.64 -6.39 -20.03
C ALA A 153 15.80 -5.18 -20.48
N ASN A 154 14.52 -5.40 -20.74
CA ASN A 154 13.61 -4.34 -21.16
C ASN A 154 13.36 -3.33 -20.03
N PRO A 155 13.58 -2.02 -20.25
CA PRO A 155 13.25 -1.00 -19.29
C PRO A 155 11.73 -0.91 -19.06
N TYR A 156 11.35 -0.51 -17.84
CA TYR A 156 9.94 -0.20 -17.54
C TYR A 156 9.50 1.07 -18.25
N VAL A 157 8.26 1.09 -18.73
CA VAL A 157 7.70 2.21 -19.50
C VAL A 157 7.47 3.44 -18.63
N ASN A 158 7.02 3.23 -17.39
CA ASN A 158 6.71 4.30 -16.43
C ASN A 158 6.91 3.84 -14.98
N PRO A 159 6.97 4.78 -14.00
CA PRO A 159 7.12 4.45 -12.58
C PRO A 159 6.01 3.54 -12.02
N ARG A 160 4.76 3.68 -12.49
CA ARG A 160 3.63 2.82 -12.09
C ARG A 160 3.88 1.36 -12.44
N ASN A 161 4.29 1.09 -13.69
CA ASN A 161 4.60 -0.28 -14.13
C ASN A 161 5.80 -0.86 -13.39
N ALA A 162 6.79 -0.02 -13.08
CA ALA A 162 7.95 -0.41 -12.28
C ALA A 162 7.56 -0.75 -10.84
N ALA A 163 6.67 0.04 -10.20
CA ALA A 163 6.15 -0.25 -8.88
C ALA A 163 5.32 -1.54 -8.88
N ALA A 164 4.39 -1.69 -9.82
CA ALA A 164 3.55 -2.89 -9.95
C ALA A 164 4.38 -4.16 -10.20
N GLY A 165 5.38 -4.10 -11.07
CA GLY A 165 6.29 -5.22 -11.32
C GLY A 165 7.21 -5.53 -10.14
N THR A 166 7.53 -4.53 -9.32
CA THR A 166 8.37 -4.72 -8.14
C THR A 166 7.60 -5.34 -6.97
N ILE A 167 6.40 -4.86 -6.66
CA ILE A 167 5.60 -5.38 -5.55
C ILE A 167 5.13 -6.83 -5.79
N ARG A 168 5.13 -7.29 -7.04
CA ARG A 168 4.76 -8.65 -7.45
C ARG A 168 5.95 -9.59 -7.62
N GLN A 169 7.16 -9.20 -7.19
CA GLN A 169 8.30 -10.10 -7.23
C GLN A 169 8.09 -11.27 -6.26
N LEU A 170 8.50 -12.46 -6.66
CA LEU A 170 8.47 -13.64 -5.79
C LEU A 170 9.60 -13.62 -4.75
N ASP A 171 10.69 -12.90 -5.06
CA ASP A 171 11.81 -12.67 -4.15
C ASP A 171 11.70 -11.26 -3.53
N PRO A 172 11.48 -11.14 -2.20
CA PRO A 172 11.37 -9.86 -1.51
C PRO A 172 12.69 -9.08 -1.47
N THR A 173 13.83 -9.75 -1.63
CA THR A 173 15.12 -9.09 -1.71
C THR A 173 15.15 -8.13 -2.89
N ALA A 174 14.66 -8.59 -4.06
CA ALA A 174 14.55 -7.76 -5.25
C ALA A 174 13.61 -6.55 -5.05
N ALA A 175 12.53 -6.71 -4.28
CA ALA A 175 11.62 -5.62 -3.94
C ALA A 175 12.28 -4.59 -2.99
N SER A 176 13.02 -5.07 -1.99
CA SER A 176 13.68 -4.22 -0.99
C SER A 176 14.72 -3.27 -1.58
N GLU A 177 15.43 -3.69 -2.64
CA GLU A 177 16.48 -2.91 -3.29
C GLU A 177 15.93 -1.78 -4.19
N ARG A 178 14.68 -1.87 -4.63
CA ARG A 178 14.10 -0.94 -5.59
C ARG A 178 13.50 0.33 -4.98
N GLY A 179 13.45 0.41 -3.65
CA GLY A 179 13.10 1.63 -2.92
C GLY A 179 11.69 2.12 -3.18
N LEU A 180 10.70 1.23 -3.14
CA LEU A 180 9.29 1.58 -3.15
C LEU A 180 8.91 2.40 -1.92
N LEU A 181 7.93 3.29 -2.09
CA LEU A 181 7.29 4.05 -1.02
C LEU A 181 5.78 3.79 -1.03
N PHE A 182 5.16 4.03 0.12
CA PHE A 182 3.72 3.92 0.32
C PHE A 182 3.18 5.21 0.92
N ILE A 183 2.01 5.64 0.45
CA ILE A 183 1.22 6.72 1.02
C ILE A 183 -0.19 6.18 1.27
N ALA A 184 -0.66 6.28 2.52
CA ALA A 184 -2.04 5.99 2.89
C ALA A 184 -2.94 7.14 2.42
N HIS A 185 -4.13 6.82 1.91
CA HIS A 185 -5.12 7.82 1.48
C HIS A 185 -6.54 7.53 1.99
N SER A 186 -6.82 6.33 2.47
CA SER A 186 -8.11 5.99 3.04
C SER A 186 -7.99 4.80 3.98
N ALA A 187 -9.01 4.59 4.79
CA ALA A 187 -9.16 3.38 5.55
C ALA A 187 -10.44 2.66 5.07
N GLY A 188 -10.43 1.35 5.23
CA GLY A 188 -11.59 0.49 4.98
C GLY A 188 -12.26 0.13 6.28
N GLU A 189 -12.15 -1.13 6.69
CA GLU A 189 -12.70 -1.65 7.93
C GLU A 189 -11.95 -1.14 9.17
N GLY A 190 -12.67 -0.92 10.29
CA GLY A 190 -12.06 -0.56 11.57
C GLY A 190 -11.93 0.95 11.83
N LEU A 191 -12.60 1.80 11.07
CA LEU A 191 -12.60 3.27 11.23
C LEU A 191 -13.51 3.82 12.34
N ASP A 192 -14.24 2.97 13.06
CA ASP A 192 -15.19 3.40 14.10
C ASP A 192 -14.53 3.93 15.41
N LEU A 193 -13.28 4.35 15.30
CA LEU A 193 -12.60 5.04 16.39
C LEU A 193 -12.97 6.53 16.37
N PRO A 194 -13.47 7.10 17.49
CA PRO A 194 -13.82 8.52 17.59
C PRO A 194 -12.66 9.46 17.25
N GLU A 195 -11.42 8.99 17.43
CA GLU A 195 -10.19 9.74 17.18
C GLU A 195 -9.84 9.81 15.68
N VAL A 196 -10.44 8.97 14.84
CA VAL A 196 -10.23 8.96 13.37
C VAL A 196 -11.33 9.73 12.64
N ALA A 197 -12.48 9.92 13.27
CA ALA A 197 -13.62 10.67 12.72
C ALA A 197 -13.27 12.14 12.39
N GLY A 198 -12.29 12.72 13.08
CA GLY A 198 -11.82 14.09 12.82
C GLY A 198 -11.01 14.29 11.53
N HIS A 199 -10.68 13.23 10.81
CA HIS A 199 -9.94 13.32 9.54
C HIS A 199 -10.88 13.29 8.31
N LEU A 200 -12.16 13.05 8.54
CA LEU A 200 -13.21 12.94 7.50
C LEU A 200 -14.28 14.02 7.64
N THR A 201 -14.10 14.98 8.56
CA THR A 201 -14.98 16.16 8.71
C THR A 201 -14.32 17.43 8.20
#